data_9a3550dc754845466a86b06bbada7bd3
#
_entry.id   9a3550dc754845466a86b06bbada7bd3
#
_cell.length_a   1.000
_cell.length_b   1.000
_cell.length_c   1.000
_cell.angle_alpha   90.00
_cell.angle_beta   90.00
_cell.angle_gamma   90.00
#
_symmetry.space_group_name_H-M   'P 1'
#
loop_
_entity.id
_entity.type
_entity.pdbx_description
1 polymer ?
#
loop_
_entity_poly.entity_id
_entity_poly.type
_entity_poly.pdbx_seq_one_letter_code
_entity_poly.pdbx_strand_id
1 'polypeptide(L)'
;MRYDGVARRSQKANPNFIDKIWNFFSSVKIAVYLIIITLLASILGTIFRQENLLNEDPATYYEIQHGTIGKIYYMLGLSHTYESWWYTTLLVMIGTSLVVCSLDRVLPLYRALSKQQIRKHLRFILRQKVVYQAQISGDETKIVSALGEHLKKKRYRVHMDGTALLAEKNRFSRWGPYINHIGLILFLLAVLARSIPGFQMDMYVAVQQGQTVEIEGTSYYIKNEQFTVDYYTDDELPDALKGTARAKLYETKAVLYECTANCNNVTQEPVLKEVDRHDIVMNDPLIYEGLKAYQSGFDATPRLEAVKPVIINKETGEEYGPFELEIRNPKTSFEVGPYKLELHSQFMEFAIGENGEPTTLSREPNAPAYLFILSGPELKAGGEPYLYFPNQIDKLQFNQDALNRPIADRFEIKVNGMENVKLSGPTTYLNIRKDKALPYIWIGATISMIGLIMGFYWHHRRIWLRVDRGELSLGAHTNKNFYGMRSDVAWALGKAGIEVDPKSLDNGGNKT
;
A
#
# COMPACT_ATOMS: atom_id res chain seq x y z
N MET A 1 -27.17 -16.22 21.90
CA MET A 1 -27.39 -15.63 23.23
C MET A 1 -28.60 -14.70 23.17
N ARG A 2 -29.68 -15.03 23.84
CA ARG A 2 -30.78 -14.08 24.04
C ARG A 2 -30.42 -13.21 25.25
N TYR A 3 -30.32 -11.91 25.03
CA TYR A 3 -30.21 -10.94 26.13
C TYR A 3 -31.62 -10.73 26.66
N ASP A 4 -31.83 -11.09 27.90
CA ASP A 4 -33.16 -11.01 28.53
C ASP A 4 -33.74 -9.59 28.39
N GLY A 5 -34.82 -9.46 27.65
CA GLY A 5 -35.75 -8.34 27.73
C GLY A 5 -35.49 -7.13 26.83
N VAL A 6 -34.47 -7.12 25.93
CA VAL A 6 -34.28 -6.00 25.00
C VAL A 6 -34.41 -6.47 23.56
N ALA A 7 -35.48 -6.07 22.87
CA ALA A 7 -35.64 -6.35 21.44
C ALA A 7 -34.60 -5.57 20.63
N ARG A 8 -33.99 -6.26 19.65
CA ARG A 8 -33.13 -5.63 18.64
C ARG A 8 -33.99 -5.02 17.56
N ARG A 9 -33.50 -3.97 16.90
CA ARG A 9 -34.18 -3.37 15.75
C ARG A 9 -34.39 -4.39 14.62
N SER A 10 -33.42 -5.28 14.40
CA SER A 10 -33.47 -6.38 13.44
C SER A 10 -34.53 -7.46 13.75
N GLN A 11 -35.21 -7.40 14.90
CA GLN A 11 -36.24 -8.32 15.33
C GLN A 11 -37.65 -7.72 15.32
N LYS A 12 -37.86 -6.58 14.64
CA LYS A 12 -39.14 -5.93 14.51
C LYS A 12 -40.11 -6.80 13.70
N ALA A 13 -41.35 -6.96 14.19
CA ALA A 13 -42.34 -7.85 13.56
C ALA A 13 -42.76 -7.40 12.16
N ASN A 14 -42.93 -6.08 11.95
CA ASN A 14 -43.30 -5.49 10.67
C ASN A 14 -42.20 -4.53 10.19
N PRO A 15 -41.18 -5.00 9.46
CA PRO A 15 -40.07 -4.19 9.01
C PRO A 15 -40.49 -3.32 7.80
N ASN A 16 -40.25 -2.01 7.90
CA ASN A 16 -40.33 -1.10 6.75
C ASN A 16 -39.09 -1.21 5.87
N PHE A 17 -38.99 -0.45 4.78
CA PHE A 17 -37.85 -0.50 3.86
C PHE A 17 -36.50 -0.24 4.55
N ILE A 18 -36.43 0.74 5.44
CA ILE A 18 -35.21 1.07 6.21
C ILE A 18 -34.87 -0.07 7.17
N ASP A 19 -35.87 -0.70 7.80
CA ASP A 19 -35.63 -1.86 8.66
C ASP A 19 -35.11 -3.07 7.87
N LYS A 20 -35.53 -3.25 6.60
CA LYS A 20 -34.99 -4.31 5.72
C LYS A 20 -33.52 -4.09 5.40
N ILE A 21 -33.11 -2.86 5.07
CA ILE A 21 -31.69 -2.49 4.87
C ILE A 21 -30.91 -2.72 6.16
N TRP A 22 -31.42 -2.27 7.29
CA TRP A 22 -30.81 -2.51 8.60
C TRP A 22 -30.63 -4.00 8.89
N ASN A 23 -31.65 -4.81 8.63
CA ASN A 23 -31.63 -6.25 8.84
C ASN A 23 -30.61 -6.95 7.93
N PHE A 24 -30.45 -6.48 6.69
CA PHE A 24 -29.42 -6.95 5.76
C PHE A 24 -28.03 -6.72 6.36
N PHE A 25 -27.67 -5.49 6.72
CA PHE A 25 -26.34 -5.18 7.25
C PHE A 25 -26.11 -5.67 8.68
N SER A 26 -27.13 -5.89 9.50
CA SER A 26 -27.01 -6.47 10.83
C SER A 26 -26.82 -7.99 10.83
N SER A 27 -26.97 -8.64 9.67
CA SER A 27 -26.88 -10.09 9.51
C SER A 27 -25.43 -10.54 9.49
N VAL A 28 -25.05 -11.42 10.44
CA VAL A 28 -23.71 -12.05 10.48
C VAL A 28 -23.43 -12.88 9.22
N LYS A 29 -24.48 -13.52 8.65
CA LYS A 29 -24.32 -14.31 7.42
C LYS A 29 -23.91 -13.43 6.25
N ILE A 30 -24.57 -12.29 6.08
CA ILE A 30 -24.22 -11.31 5.03
C ILE A 30 -22.81 -10.76 5.24
N ALA A 31 -22.45 -10.39 6.46
CA ALA A 31 -21.11 -9.92 6.78
C ALA A 31 -20.02 -10.96 6.38
N VAL A 32 -20.26 -12.24 6.69
CA VAL A 32 -19.33 -13.32 6.32
C VAL A 32 -19.24 -13.50 4.79
N TYR A 33 -20.37 -13.42 4.08
CA TYR A 33 -20.36 -13.50 2.60
C TYR A 33 -19.59 -12.32 1.98
N LEU A 34 -19.81 -11.09 2.47
CA LEU A 34 -19.07 -9.91 2.01
C LEU A 34 -17.55 -10.07 2.22
N ILE A 35 -17.14 -10.57 3.38
CA ILE A 35 -15.72 -10.83 3.68
C ILE A 35 -15.15 -11.89 2.73
N ILE A 36 -15.88 -12.99 2.49
CA ILE A 36 -15.42 -14.05 1.57
C ILE A 36 -15.29 -13.51 0.14
N ILE A 37 -16.28 -12.76 -0.34
CA ILE A 37 -16.26 -12.17 -1.69
C ILE A 37 -15.07 -11.20 -1.82
N THR A 38 -14.86 -10.34 -0.83
CA THR A 38 -13.73 -9.40 -0.83
C THR A 38 -12.40 -10.13 -0.78
N LEU A 39 -12.28 -11.22 -0.01
CA LEU A 39 -11.07 -12.04 0.05
C LEU A 39 -10.77 -12.69 -1.31
N LEU A 40 -11.78 -13.27 -1.97
CA LEU A 40 -11.62 -13.85 -3.30
C LEU A 40 -11.23 -12.79 -4.33
N ALA A 41 -11.85 -11.62 -4.28
CA ALA A 41 -11.48 -10.48 -5.11
C ALA A 41 -10.02 -10.04 -4.89
N SER A 42 -9.57 -10.02 -3.62
CA SER A 42 -8.17 -9.70 -3.28
C SER A 42 -7.19 -10.73 -3.85
N ILE A 43 -7.54 -12.03 -3.82
CA ILE A 43 -6.71 -13.08 -4.42
C ILE A 43 -6.58 -12.85 -5.93
N LEU A 44 -7.68 -12.56 -6.62
CA LEU A 44 -7.65 -12.25 -8.06
C LEU A 44 -6.76 -11.03 -8.36
N GLY A 45 -6.82 -9.99 -7.53
CA GLY A 45 -5.98 -8.79 -7.66
C GLY A 45 -4.49 -9.02 -7.38
N THR A 46 -4.08 -10.18 -6.85
CA THR A 46 -2.67 -10.51 -6.58
C THR A 46 -2.05 -11.48 -7.58
N ILE A 47 -2.82 -12.03 -8.53
CA ILE A 47 -2.32 -13.02 -9.51
C ILE A 47 -1.27 -12.39 -10.42
N PHE A 48 -1.54 -11.20 -10.94
CA PHE A 48 -0.59 -10.45 -11.77
C PHE A 48 -0.24 -9.12 -11.11
N ARG A 49 0.87 -8.51 -11.56
CA ARG A 49 1.25 -7.16 -11.10
C ARG A 49 0.09 -6.19 -11.33
N GLN A 50 -0.12 -5.26 -10.41
CA GLN A 50 -1.09 -4.18 -10.59
C GLN A 50 -0.51 -3.08 -11.49
N GLU A 51 -1.37 -2.33 -12.18
CA GLU A 51 -0.99 -1.27 -13.14
C GLU A 51 -0.04 -0.23 -12.54
N ASN A 52 -0.28 0.18 -11.31
CA ASN A 52 0.53 1.17 -10.59
C ASN A 52 1.99 0.71 -10.31
N LEU A 53 2.31 -0.55 -10.60
CA LEU A 53 3.65 -1.13 -10.46
C LEU A 53 4.33 -1.36 -11.82
N LEU A 54 3.68 -0.96 -12.93
CA LEU A 54 4.20 -1.09 -14.28
C LEU A 54 4.82 0.24 -14.73
N ASN A 55 5.93 0.14 -15.45
CA ASN A 55 6.58 1.28 -16.11
C ASN A 55 6.26 1.33 -17.62
N GLU A 56 5.37 0.45 -18.09
CA GLU A 56 5.00 0.26 -19.48
C GLU A 56 3.49 0.44 -19.65
N ASP A 57 3.02 0.57 -20.90
CA ASP A 57 1.58 0.59 -21.17
C ASP A 57 0.90 -0.69 -20.67
N PRO A 58 -0.05 -0.59 -19.71
CA PRO A 58 -0.65 -1.76 -19.09
C PRO A 58 -1.31 -2.72 -20.08
N ALA A 59 -2.03 -2.21 -21.09
CA ALA A 59 -2.73 -3.05 -22.07
C ALA A 59 -1.75 -3.94 -22.83
N THR A 60 -0.66 -3.35 -23.29
CA THR A 60 0.40 -4.04 -24.03
C THR A 60 1.16 -5.01 -23.12
N TYR A 61 1.49 -4.61 -21.89
CA TYR A 61 2.17 -5.48 -20.91
C TYR A 61 1.41 -6.78 -20.66
N TYR A 62 0.10 -6.69 -20.33
CA TYR A 62 -0.68 -7.91 -20.00
C TYR A 62 -0.88 -8.80 -21.22
N GLU A 63 -1.04 -8.24 -22.42
CA GLU A 63 -1.18 -9.02 -23.65
C GLU A 63 0.13 -9.74 -24.02
N ILE A 64 1.29 -9.07 -23.92
CA ILE A 64 2.60 -9.65 -24.25
C ILE A 64 3.02 -10.70 -23.21
N GLN A 65 2.90 -10.40 -21.91
CA GLN A 65 3.41 -11.27 -20.85
C GLN A 65 2.49 -12.46 -20.55
N HIS A 66 1.17 -12.31 -20.73
CA HIS A 66 0.18 -13.31 -20.28
C HIS A 66 -0.82 -13.70 -21.37
N GLY A 67 -0.64 -13.22 -22.60
CA GLY A 67 -1.48 -13.57 -23.74
C GLY A 67 -2.96 -13.23 -23.52
N THR A 68 -3.86 -14.11 -24.02
CA THR A 68 -5.32 -13.90 -23.94
C THR A 68 -5.82 -13.77 -22.49
N ILE A 69 -5.22 -14.49 -21.54
CA ILE A 69 -5.61 -14.42 -20.12
C ILE A 69 -5.27 -13.04 -19.55
N GLY A 70 -4.10 -12.49 -19.89
CA GLY A 70 -3.70 -11.14 -19.50
C GLY A 70 -4.63 -10.07 -20.07
N LYS A 71 -5.02 -10.21 -21.33
CA LYS A 71 -5.99 -9.32 -21.99
C LYS A 71 -7.36 -9.34 -21.29
N ILE A 72 -7.88 -10.52 -20.94
CA ILE A 72 -9.14 -10.66 -20.21
C ILE A 72 -9.02 -10.05 -18.80
N TYR A 73 -7.91 -10.30 -18.11
CA TYR A 73 -7.62 -9.76 -16.78
C TYR A 73 -7.65 -8.21 -16.80
N TYR A 74 -6.99 -7.60 -17.78
CA TYR A 74 -6.99 -6.16 -18.00
C TYR A 74 -8.39 -5.63 -18.34
N MET A 75 -9.11 -6.25 -19.28
CA MET A 75 -10.47 -5.85 -19.68
C MET A 75 -11.48 -5.89 -18.52
N LEU A 76 -11.33 -6.82 -17.58
CA LEU A 76 -12.17 -6.93 -16.39
C LEU A 76 -11.78 -5.94 -15.28
N GLY A 77 -10.76 -5.10 -15.49
CA GLY A 77 -10.28 -4.14 -14.51
C GLY A 77 -9.63 -4.78 -13.27
N LEU A 78 -9.15 -6.02 -13.40
CA LEU A 78 -8.45 -6.73 -12.32
C LEU A 78 -7.01 -6.24 -12.15
N SER A 79 -6.48 -5.55 -13.14
CA SER A 79 -5.18 -4.88 -13.14
C SER A 79 -5.10 -3.70 -12.15
N HIS A 80 -6.23 -3.11 -11.78
CA HIS A 80 -6.38 -2.07 -10.76
C HIS A 80 -7.45 -2.43 -9.72
N THR A 81 -7.48 -3.69 -9.30
CA THR A 81 -8.49 -4.24 -8.38
C THR A 81 -8.71 -3.35 -7.15
N TYR A 82 -7.65 -2.95 -6.47
CA TYR A 82 -7.73 -2.27 -5.17
C TYR A 82 -8.22 -0.81 -5.27
N GLU A 83 -8.13 -0.19 -6.45
CA GLU A 83 -8.62 1.16 -6.75
C GLU A 83 -9.97 1.15 -7.44
N SER A 84 -10.47 -0.03 -7.82
CA SER A 84 -11.74 -0.18 -8.53
C SER A 84 -12.95 0.23 -7.67
N TRP A 85 -13.97 0.80 -8.32
CA TRP A 85 -15.20 1.22 -7.65
C TRP A 85 -15.94 0.05 -6.97
N TRP A 86 -15.92 -1.13 -7.58
CA TRP A 86 -16.61 -2.32 -7.05
C TRP A 86 -15.90 -2.87 -5.81
N TYR A 87 -14.56 -2.89 -5.78
CA TYR A 87 -13.79 -3.30 -4.60
C TYR A 87 -13.95 -2.32 -3.45
N THR A 88 -13.87 -1.02 -3.73
CA THR A 88 -14.14 0.05 -2.76
C THR A 88 -15.56 -0.07 -2.21
N THR A 89 -16.56 -0.39 -3.06
CA THR A 89 -17.95 -0.64 -2.61
C THR A 89 -18.02 -1.83 -1.64
N LEU A 90 -17.32 -2.94 -1.90
CA LEU A 90 -17.26 -4.07 -0.97
C LEU A 90 -16.69 -3.66 0.39
N LEU A 91 -15.62 -2.86 0.43
CA LEU A 91 -15.04 -2.34 1.68
C LEU A 91 -16.04 -1.45 2.43
N VAL A 92 -16.74 -0.57 1.74
CA VAL A 92 -17.80 0.29 2.32
C VAL A 92 -18.95 -0.56 2.87
N MET A 93 -19.38 -1.60 2.16
CA MET A 93 -20.42 -2.53 2.64
C MET A 93 -19.98 -3.29 3.89
N ILE A 94 -18.73 -3.75 3.97
CA ILE A 94 -18.18 -4.38 5.17
C ILE A 94 -18.17 -3.37 6.33
N GLY A 95 -17.67 -2.15 6.11
CA GLY A 95 -17.65 -1.09 7.10
C GLY A 95 -19.05 -0.78 7.63
N THR A 96 -20.02 -0.63 6.72
CA THR A 96 -21.44 -0.42 7.07
C THR A 96 -21.98 -1.58 7.90
N SER A 97 -21.68 -2.83 7.52
CA SER A 97 -22.10 -4.00 8.29
C SER A 97 -21.50 -4.02 9.69
N LEU A 98 -20.21 -3.66 9.85
CA LEU A 98 -19.56 -3.56 11.16
C LEU A 98 -20.26 -2.50 12.05
N VAL A 99 -20.57 -1.34 11.50
CA VAL A 99 -21.28 -0.27 12.22
C VAL A 99 -22.68 -0.73 12.64
N VAL A 100 -23.49 -1.21 11.69
CA VAL A 100 -24.88 -1.63 11.94
C VAL A 100 -24.94 -2.80 12.93
N CYS A 101 -24.09 -3.82 12.75
CA CYS A 101 -23.99 -4.94 13.71
C CYS A 101 -23.61 -4.47 15.12
N SER A 102 -22.70 -3.50 15.21
CA SER A 102 -22.27 -2.96 16.49
C SER A 102 -23.41 -2.21 17.19
N LEU A 103 -24.08 -1.31 16.48
CA LEU A 103 -25.21 -0.53 17.02
C LEU A 103 -26.39 -1.43 17.44
N ASP A 104 -26.71 -2.45 16.62
CA ASP A 104 -27.82 -3.38 16.92
C ASP A 104 -27.55 -4.20 18.20
N ARG A 105 -26.32 -4.36 18.63
CA ARG A 105 -25.93 -5.24 19.75
C ARG A 105 -25.38 -4.50 20.96
N VAL A 106 -24.75 -3.33 20.78
CA VAL A 106 -24.14 -2.57 21.88
C VAL A 106 -25.17 -2.11 22.89
N LEU A 107 -26.29 -1.55 22.45
CA LEU A 107 -27.33 -1.07 23.36
C LEU A 107 -27.93 -2.18 24.24
N PRO A 108 -28.34 -3.35 23.69
CA PRO A 108 -28.74 -4.49 24.51
C PRO A 108 -27.67 -4.98 25.47
N LEU A 109 -26.41 -5.04 25.01
CA LEU A 109 -25.30 -5.43 25.89
C LEU A 109 -25.08 -4.46 27.05
N TYR A 110 -25.05 -3.16 26.76
CA TYR A 110 -24.89 -2.13 27.77
C TYR A 110 -25.96 -2.26 28.87
N ARG A 111 -27.24 -2.37 28.45
CA ARG A 111 -28.36 -2.55 29.39
C ARG A 111 -28.25 -3.85 30.20
N ALA A 112 -27.85 -4.95 29.56
CA ALA A 112 -27.65 -6.24 30.25
C ALA A 112 -26.48 -6.22 31.22
N LEU A 113 -25.46 -5.41 30.99
CA LEU A 113 -24.33 -5.24 31.87
C LEU A 113 -24.59 -4.19 32.96
N SER A 114 -25.37 -3.16 32.73
CA SER A 114 -25.68 -2.12 33.75
C SER A 114 -26.62 -2.58 34.83
N LYS A 115 -27.60 -3.44 34.50
CA LYS A 115 -28.55 -4.00 35.49
C LYS A 115 -28.09 -5.35 36.00
N GLN A 116 -27.46 -5.36 37.16
CA GLN A 116 -27.07 -6.59 37.86
C GLN A 116 -28.25 -7.09 38.70
N GLN A 117 -28.78 -8.27 38.37
CA GLN A 117 -29.77 -8.95 39.19
C GLN A 117 -29.06 -10.00 40.03
N ILE A 118 -28.93 -9.73 41.35
CA ILE A 118 -28.28 -10.62 42.32
C ILE A 118 -29.16 -11.83 42.53
N ARG A 119 -30.43 -11.62 42.90
CA ARG A 119 -31.39 -12.68 43.15
C ARG A 119 -32.07 -13.11 41.86
N LYS A 120 -31.79 -14.33 41.38
CA LYS A 120 -32.38 -14.96 40.20
C LYS A 120 -33.39 -16.02 40.60
N HIS A 121 -34.38 -16.29 39.71
CA HIS A 121 -35.29 -17.40 39.92
C HIS A 121 -34.55 -18.75 39.97
N LEU A 122 -34.99 -19.66 40.78
CA LEU A 122 -34.37 -20.97 40.96
C LEU A 122 -34.24 -21.72 39.61
N ARG A 123 -35.29 -21.72 38.79
CA ARG A 123 -35.23 -22.31 37.44
C ARG A 123 -34.13 -21.72 36.54
N PHE A 124 -33.79 -20.45 36.68
CA PHE A 124 -32.70 -19.84 35.95
C PHE A 124 -31.35 -20.35 36.41
N ILE A 125 -31.14 -20.46 37.70
CA ILE A 125 -29.91 -20.97 38.34
C ILE A 125 -29.68 -22.41 37.93
N LEU A 126 -30.71 -23.27 38.02
CA LEU A 126 -30.64 -24.71 37.68
C LEU A 126 -30.50 -25.03 36.18
N ARG A 127 -30.80 -24.07 35.30
CA ARG A 127 -30.58 -24.19 33.83
C ARG A 127 -29.17 -23.81 33.40
N GLN A 128 -28.30 -23.44 34.32
CA GLN A 128 -26.91 -23.16 33.96
C GLN A 128 -26.16 -24.46 33.63
N LYS A 129 -25.03 -24.36 32.94
CA LYS A 129 -24.22 -25.53 32.58
C LYS A 129 -23.45 -26.09 33.78
N VAL A 130 -23.10 -25.24 34.73
CA VAL A 130 -22.44 -25.64 35.99
C VAL A 130 -23.43 -25.39 37.08
N VAL A 131 -23.85 -26.44 37.77
CA VAL A 131 -24.91 -26.39 38.78
C VAL A 131 -24.50 -27.24 40.00
N TYR A 132 -24.89 -26.74 41.16
CA TYR A 132 -24.77 -27.48 42.43
C TYR A 132 -25.98 -27.22 43.32
N GLN A 133 -26.51 -28.27 43.97
CA GLN A 133 -27.56 -28.18 44.98
C GLN A 133 -27.18 -29.06 46.15
N ALA A 134 -27.40 -28.56 47.37
CA ALA A 134 -27.24 -29.32 48.61
C ALA A 134 -28.08 -28.74 49.72
N GLN A 135 -28.46 -29.59 50.66
CA GLN A 135 -28.99 -29.14 51.95
C GLN A 135 -27.82 -28.70 52.81
N ILE A 136 -27.96 -27.53 53.45
CA ILE A 136 -26.96 -26.97 54.36
C ILE A 136 -27.57 -26.79 55.73
N SER A 137 -26.76 -27.02 56.79
CA SER A 137 -27.14 -26.80 58.17
C SER A 137 -26.39 -25.59 58.70
N GLY A 138 -27.08 -24.68 59.39
CA GLY A 138 -26.48 -23.51 60.02
C GLY A 138 -27.01 -22.19 59.53
N ASP A 139 -26.31 -21.09 59.82
CA ASP A 139 -26.67 -19.74 59.42
C ASP A 139 -26.43 -19.53 57.95
N GLU A 140 -27.53 -19.43 57.14
CA GLU A 140 -27.53 -19.27 55.69
C GLU A 140 -26.70 -18.04 55.25
N THR A 141 -26.80 -16.92 55.99
CA THR A 141 -26.11 -15.68 55.67
C THR A 141 -24.62 -15.78 55.86
N LYS A 142 -24.16 -16.50 56.90
CA LYS A 142 -22.73 -16.75 57.14
C LYS A 142 -22.12 -17.62 56.07
N ILE A 143 -22.83 -18.66 55.63
CA ILE A 143 -22.34 -19.55 54.53
C ILE A 143 -22.23 -18.78 53.22
N VAL A 144 -23.25 -17.97 52.87
CA VAL A 144 -23.21 -17.13 51.64
C VAL A 144 -22.08 -16.12 51.70
N SER A 145 -21.86 -15.48 52.85
CA SER A 145 -20.76 -14.54 53.06
C SER A 145 -19.39 -15.20 52.92
N ALA A 146 -19.19 -16.37 53.55
CA ALA A 146 -17.95 -17.12 53.46
C ALA A 146 -17.62 -17.52 51.98
N LEU A 147 -18.63 -18.03 51.26
CA LEU A 147 -18.46 -18.33 49.83
C LEU A 147 -18.13 -17.08 49.03
N GLY A 148 -18.75 -15.95 49.36
CA GLY A 148 -18.43 -14.66 48.75
C GLY A 148 -16.97 -14.24 48.95
N GLU A 149 -16.46 -14.38 50.20
CA GLU A 149 -15.05 -14.06 50.50
C GLU A 149 -14.08 -15.00 49.77
N HIS A 150 -14.39 -16.28 49.66
CA HIS A 150 -13.56 -17.21 48.88
C HIS A 150 -13.55 -16.87 47.38
N LEU A 151 -14.68 -16.49 46.81
CA LEU A 151 -14.75 -16.04 45.43
C LEU A 151 -13.99 -14.73 45.20
N LYS A 152 -13.99 -13.78 46.13
CA LYS A 152 -13.14 -12.58 46.09
C LYS A 152 -11.66 -12.92 46.02
N LYS A 153 -11.16 -13.92 46.75
CA LYS A 153 -9.77 -14.43 46.67
C LYS A 153 -9.41 -14.93 45.27
N LYS A 154 -10.38 -15.44 44.51
CA LYS A 154 -10.25 -15.82 43.10
C LYS A 154 -10.45 -14.65 42.12
N ARG A 155 -10.44 -13.40 42.61
CA ARG A 155 -10.63 -12.16 41.85
C ARG A 155 -12.01 -12.03 41.18
N TYR A 156 -13.07 -12.59 41.83
CA TYR A 156 -14.44 -12.29 41.47
C TYR A 156 -14.91 -11.01 42.19
N ARG A 157 -15.68 -10.18 41.48
CA ARG A 157 -16.43 -9.08 42.07
C ARG A 157 -17.73 -9.65 42.60
N VAL A 158 -17.94 -9.57 43.90
CA VAL A 158 -19.07 -10.20 44.59
C VAL A 158 -20.07 -9.13 45.00
N HIS A 159 -21.35 -9.40 44.70
CA HIS A 159 -22.52 -8.63 45.13
C HIS A 159 -23.42 -9.56 45.89
N MET A 160 -23.88 -9.14 47.10
CA MET A 160 -24.74 -9.93 47.97
C MET A 160 -26.05 -9.20 48.25
N ASP A 161 -27.12 -9.98 48.42
CA ASP A 161 -28.45 -9.53 48.79
C ASP A 161 -29.09 -10.59 49.68
N GLY A 162 -28.94 -10.44 51.03
CA GLY A 162 -29.32 -11.42 52.00
C GLY A 162 -28.69 -12.80 51.77
N THR A 163 -29.51 -13.80 51.49
CA THR A 163 -29.10 -15.19 51.21
C THR A 163 -28.80 -15.43 49.71
N ALA A 164 -28.70 -14.38 48.93
CA ALA A 164 -28.34 -14.47 47.48
C ALA A 164 -27.03 -13.76 47.18
N LEU A 165 -26.27 -14.31 46.21
CA LEU A 165 -24.98 -13.79 45.80
C LEU A 165 -24.84 -13.86 44.27
N LEU A 166 -24.25 -12.81 43.69
CA LEU A 166 -23.74 -12.78 42.33
C LEU A 166 -22.26 -12.49 42.36
N ALA A 167 -21.43 -13.39 41.82
CA ALA A 167 -20.01 -13.18 41.61
C ALA A 167 -19.70 -13.11 40.13
N GLU A 168 -19.00 -12.05 39.73
CA GLU A 168 -18.61 -11.80 38.31
C GLU A 168 -17.09 -11.63 38.19
N LYS A 169 -16.53 -12.20 37.13
CA LYS A 169 -15.10 -12.03 36.77
C LYS A 169 -14.95 -11.70 35.28
N ASN A 170 -13.99 -10.82 34.96
CA ASN A 170 -13.68 -10.41 33.61
C ASN A 170 -14.87 -9.84 32.82
N ARG A 171 -15.75 -9.08 33.45
CA ARG A 171 -16.93 -8.47 32.83
C ARG A 171 -16.58 -7.58 31.65
N PHE A 172 -15.41 -6.89 31.68
CA PHE A 172 -14.91 -6.02 30.63
C PHE A 172 -14.70 -6.75 29.30
N SER A 173 -14.38 -8.05 29.34
CA SER A 173 -14.14 -8.86 28.12
C SER A 173 -15.35 -8.92 27.17
N ARG A 174 -16.55 -8.61 27.67
CA ARG A 174 -17.77 -8.50 26.86
C ARG A 174 -17.72 -7.35 25.88
N TRP A 175 -16.86 -6.36 26.11
CA TRP A 175 -16.61 -5.24 25.20
C TRP A 175 -15.58 -5.57 24.12
N GLY A 176 -14.80 -6.65 24.27
CA GLY A 176 -13.75 -7.04 23.33
C GLY A 176 -14.21 -7.03 21.86
N PRO A 177 -15.31 -7.71 21.46
CA PRO A 177 -15.80 -7.70 20.09
C PRO A 177 -16.14 -6.30 19.56
N TYR A 178 -16.59 -5.38 20.40
CA TYR A 178 -16.96 -4.02 20.00
C TYR A 178 -15.74 -3.13 19.86
N ILE A 179 -14.74 -3.30 20.74
CA ILE A 179 -13.43 -2.64 20.61
C ILE A 179 -12.77 -3.11 19.34
N ASN A 180 -12.80 -4.40 19.02
CA ASN A 180 -12.33 -4.94 17.75
C ASN A 180 -13.05 -4.29 16.56
N HIS A 181 -14.40 -4.19 16.59
CA HIS A 181 -15.15 -3.55 15.51
C HIS A 181 -14.81 -2.05 15.35
N ILE A 182 -14.62 -1.32 16.45
CA ILE A 182 -14.19 0.10 16.42
C ILE A 182 -12.81 0.20 15.73
N GLY A 183 -11.87 -0.67 16.12
CA GLY A 183 -10.56 -0.72 15.47
C GLY A 183 -10.63 -1.01 13.98
N LEU A 184 -11.46 -1.99 13.57
CA LEU A 184 -11.67 -2.33 12.16
C LEU A 184 -12.36 -1.21 11.38
N ILE A 185 -13.33 -0.51 11.98
CA ILE A 185 -13.99 0.64 11.34
C ILE A 185 -12.96 1.75 11.10
N LEU A 186 -12.16 2.08 12.11
CA LEU A 186 -11.10 3.09 11.97
C LEU A 186 -10.07 2.67 10.90
N PHE A 187 -9.66 1.40 10.90
CA PHE A 187 -8.79 0.83 9.87
C PHE A 187 -9.36 1.00 8.46
N LEU A 188 -10.63 0.60 8.25
CA LEU A 188 -11.29 0.72 6.94
C LEU A 188 -11.47 2.17 6.51
N LEU A 189 -11.82 3.07 7.43
CA LEU A 189 -11.91 4.50 7.13
C LEU A 189 -10.57 5.07 6.71
N ALA A 190 -9.48 4.66 7.36
CA ALA A 190 -8.13 5.08 7.00
C ALA A 190 -7.69 4.52 5.64
N VAL A 191 -8.04 3.26 5.33
CA VAL A 191 -7.80 2.67 3.99
C VAL A 191 -8.58 3.43 2.92
N LEU A 192 -9.86 3.72 3.15
CA LEU A 192 -10.68 4.49 2.23
C LEU A 192 -10.18 5.93 2.04
N ALA A 193 -9.60 6.53 3.09
CA ALA A 193 -9.03 7.88 3.01
C ALA A 193 -7.87 7.97 1.99
N ARG A 194 -7.20 6.88 1.66
CA ARG A 194 -6.17 6.83 0.60
C ARG A 194 -6.72 7.19 -0.78
N SER A 195 -8.01 6.92 -1.04
CA SER A 195 -8.67 7.30 -2.30
C SER A 195 -8.96 8.81 -2.41
N ILE A 196 -8.74 9.57 -1.32
CA ILE A 196 -8.91 11.03 -1.32
C ILE A 196 -7.62 11.67 -1.86
N PRO A 197 -7.70 12.53 -2.89
CA PRO A 197 -6.53 13.25 -3.40
C PRO A 197 -5.73 13.95 -2.28
N GLY A 198 -4.41 13.78 -2.28
CA GLY A 198 -3.51 14.36 -1.28
C GLY A 198 -3.38 13.59 0.05
N PHE A 199 -4.10 12.48 0.26
CA PHE A 199 -3.88 11.57 1.38
C PHE A 199 -2.77 10.55 1.11
N GLN A 200 -2.70 10.04 -0.09
CA GLN A 200 -1.64 9.14 -0.55
C GLN A 200 -1.02 9.69 -1.83
N MET A 201 0.28 9.57 -1.93
CA MET A 201 1.08 9.75 -3.13
C MET A 201 2.00 8.54 -3.28
N ASP A 202 2.03 7.97 -4.46
CA ASP A 202 2.92 6.87 -4.84
C ASP A 202 3.24 7.06 -6.33
N MET A 203 4.46 7.48 -6.63
CA MET A 203 4.86 7.82 -7.99
C MET A 203 6.33 7.46 -8.23
N TYR A 204 6.68 7.28 -9.49
CA TYR A 204 8.06 7.08 -9.90
C TYR A 204 8.62 8.37 -10.47
N VAL A 205 9.84 8.70 -10.06
CA VAL A 205 10.59 9.85 -10.58
C VAL A 205 11.91 9.33 -11.14
N ALA A 206 12.16 9.63 -12.41
CA ALA A 206 13.44 9.35 -13.05
C ALA A 206 14.37 10.56 -12.88
N VAL A 207 15.53 10.35 -12.28
CA VAL A 207 16.50 11.43 -12.00
C VAL A 207 17.86 11.04 -12.56
N GLN A 208 18.26 11.69 -13.64
CA GLN A 208 19.59 11.49 -14.22
C GLN A 208 20.66 12.06 -13.28
N GLN A 209 21.84 11.45 -13.25
CA GLN A 209 22.95 11.97 -12.44
C GLN A 209 23.27 13.43 -12.80
N GLY A 210 23.36 14.27 -11.77
CA GLY A 210 23.57 15.71 -11.88
C GLY A 210 22.28 16.52 -12.04
N GLN A 211 21.14 15.90 -12.38
CA GLN A 211 19.86 16.61 -12.56
C GLN A 211 19.11 16.79 -11.25
N THR A 212 18.31 17.86 -11.21
CA THR A 212 17.31 18.15 -10.17
C THR A 212 15.93 18.11 -10.82
N VAL A 213 15.01 17.31 -10.26
CA VAL A 213 13.67 17.09 -10.81
C VAL A 213 12.63 17.43 -9.77
N GLU A 214 11.54 18.07 -10.19
CA GLU A 214 10.38 18.35 -9.33
C GLU A 214 9.67 17.06 -8.97
N ILE A 215 9.25 16.96 -7.70
CA ILE A 215 8.35 15.92 -7.24
C ILE A 215 6.93 16.45 -7.37
N GLU A 216 6.25 16.07 -8.45
CA GLU A 216 4.92 16.57 -8.81
C GLU A 216 3.93 16.51 -7.62
N GLY A 217 3.13 17.55 -7.47
CA GLY A 217 2.15 17.65 -6.39
C GLY A 217 2.74 17.94 -5.01
N THR A 218 4.03 18.35 -4.94
CA THR A 218 4.69 18.78 -3.70
C THR A 218 5.46 20.08 -3.93
N SER A 219 6.02 20.64 -2.85
CA SER A 219 6.99 21.76 -2.92
C SER A 219 8.45 21.28 -2.98
N TYR A 220 8.68 19.99 -3.20
CA TYR A 220 10.01 19.40 -3.13
C TYR A 220 10.58 19.10 -4.51
N TYR A 221 11.91 19.18 -4.58
CA TYR A 221 12.73 18.78 -5.73
C TYR A 221 13.78 17.79 -5.25
N ILE A 222 14.08 16.79 -6.05
CA ILE A 222 15.11 15.80 -5.74
C ILE A 222 16.22 15.84 -6.76
N LYS A 223 17.46 15.82 -6.30
CA LYS A 223 18.67 15.79 -7.11
C LYS A 223 19.39 14.46 -6.93
N ASN A 224 19.83 13.89 -8.01
CA ASN A 224 20.79 12.78 -8.00
C ASN A 224 22.19 13.38 -8.18
N GLU A 225 22.97 13.54 -7.10
CA GLU A 225 24.34 14.07 -7.20
C GLU A 225 25.29 13.06 -7.83
N GLN A 226 25.15 11.80 -7.43
CA GLN A 226 25.98 10.70 -7.92
C GLN A 226 25.19 9.39 -7.84
N PHE A 227 25.31 8.58 -8.86
CA PHE A 227 24.79 7.22 -8.87
C PHE A 227 25.97 6.24 -9.00
N THR A 228 26.00 5.21 -8.16
CA THR A 228 26.98 4.14 -8.20
C THR A 228 26.27 2.80 -8.28
N VAL A 229 26.85 1.87 -9.04
CA VAL A 229 26.38 0.50 -9.13
C VAL A 229 27.55 -0.46 -9.08
N ASP A 230 27.48 -1.42 -8.17
CA ASP A 230 28.43 -2.54 -8.08
C ASP A 230 27.75 -3.80 -8.65
N TYR A 231 28.47 -4.55 -9.44
CA TYR A 231 27.99 -5.79 -10.04
C TYR A 231 28.63 -7.00 -9.35
N TYR A 232 27.89 -8.10 -9.31
CA TYR A 232 28.47 -9.37 -8.92
C TYR A 232 29.53 -9.80 -9.91
N THR A 233 30.64 -10.33 -9.41
CA THR A 233 31.63 -11.03 -10.24
C THR A 233 31.12 -12.42 -10.57
N ASP A 234 31.64 -13.04 -11.65
CA ASP A 234 31.23 -14.39 -12.05
C ASP A 234 31.47 -15.44 -10.97
N ASP A 235 32.51 -15.23 -10.13
CA ASP A 235 32.85 -16.12 -9.01
C ASP A 235 31.84 -16.03 -7.84
N GLU A 236 31.12 -14.92 -7.71
CA GLU A 236 30.10 -14.71 -6.71
C GLU A 236 28.71 -15.24 -7.18
N LEU A 237 28.56 -15.56 -8.47
CA LEU A 237 27.30 -16.00 -9.06
C LEU A 237 27.22 -17.52 -9.18
N PRO A 238 26.02 -18.12 -8.98
CA PRO A 238 25.75 -19.51 -9.36
C PRO A 238 26.02 -19.74 -10.85
N ASP A 239 26.44 -20.94 -11.24
CA ASP A 239 26.82 -21.27 -12.62
C ASP A 239 25.76 -20.90 -13.67
N ALA A 240 24.47 -21.03 -13.32
CA ALA A 240 23.35 -20.67 -14.20
C ALA A 240 23.21 -19.16 -14.46
N LEU A 241 23.93 -18.31 -13.72
CA LEU A 241 23.84 -16.85 -13.79
C LEU A 241 25.15 -16.19 -14.19
N LYS A 242 26.23 -16.98 -14.36
CA LYS A 242 27.52 -16.46 -14.84
C LYS A 242 27.39 -15.84 -16.23
N GLY A 243 28.12 -14.76 -16.45
CA GLY A 243 28.04 -13.96 -17.68
C GLY A 243 26.84 -13.01 -17.75
N THR A 244 26.03 -12.92 -16.67
CA THR A 244 24.96 -11.93 -16.58
C THR A 244 25.37 -10.75 -15.71
N ALA A 245 25.19 -9.51 -16.19
CA ALA A 245 25.46 -8.31 -15.42
C ALA A 245 24.35 -8.12 -14.36
N ARG A 246 24.55 -8.67 -13.14
CA ARG A 246 23.63 -8.49 -12.01
C ARG A 246 24.18 -7.49 -11.02
N ALA A 247 23.39 -6.45 -10.75
CA ALA A 247 23.73 -5.47 -9.75
C ALA A 247 23.72 -6.12 -8.35
N LYS A 248 24.82 -5.93 -7.61
CA LYS A 248 24.99 -6.34 -6.21
C LYS A 248 24.51 -5.24 -5.28
N LEU A 249 24.90 -4.01 -5.57
CA LEU A 249 24.51 -2.82 -4.86
C LEU A 249 24.34 -1.69 -5.86
N TYR A 250 23.33 -0.87 -5.68
CA TYR A 250 23.20 0.41 -6.37
C TYR A 250 22.73 1.47 -5.39
N GLU A 251 23.34 2.64 -5.49
CA GLU A 251 23.22 3.74 -4.54
C GLU A 251 23.00 5.04 -5.30
N THR A 252 22.07 5.84 -4.82
CA THR A 252 21.85 7.22 -5.28
C THR A 252 22.19 8.18 -4.16
N LYS A 253 23.20 9.03 -4.31
CA LYS A 253 23.44 10.17 -3.44
C LYS A 253 22.43 11.25 -3.77
N ALA A 254 21.35 11.27 -3.00
CA ALA A 254 20.23 12.15 -3.23
C ALA A 254 20.26 13.36 -2.31
N VAL A 255 19.88 14.52 -2.87
CA VAL A 255 19.64 15.76 -2.12
C VAL A 255 18.21 16.19 -2.35
N LEU A 256 17.48 16.42 -1.25
CA LEU A 256 16.13 16.93 -1.27
C LEU A 256 16.15 18.44 -1.05
N TYR A 257 15.46 19.15 -1.92
CA TYR A 257 15.28 20.59 -1.83
C TYR A 257 13.82 20.94 -1.63
N GLU A 258 13.58 21.98 -0.85
CA GLU A 258 12.28 22.64 -0.78
C GLU A 258 12.31 23.89 -1.64
N CYS A 259 11.31 24.08 -2.46
CA CYS A 259 11.15 25.29 -3.25
C CYS A 259 10.61 26.43 -2.38
N THR A 260 11.33 27.55 -2.32
CA THR A 260 10.98 28.72 -1.49
C THR A 260 10.42 29.89 -2.31
N ALA A 261 10.72 29.97 -3.59
CA ALA A 261 10.21 30.99 -4.50
C ALA A 261 10.20 30.49 -5.94
N ASN A 262 9.31 31.03 -6.77
CA ASN A 262 9.14 30.71 -8.21
C ASN A 262 8.77 29.24 -8.50
N CYS A 263 8.18 28.56 -7.53
CA CYS A 263 7.96 27.09 -7.57
C CYS A 263 7.06 26.61 -8.73
N ASN A 264 6.18 27.44 -9.25
CA ASN A 264 5.27 27.12 -10.36
C ASN A 264 5.46 28.05 -11.56
N ASN A 265 6.59 28.73 -11.64
CA ASN A 265 6.83 29.70 -12.71
C ASN A 265 7.63 29.06 -13.83
N VAL A 266 7.00 28.89 -14.99
CA VAL A 266 7.62 28.28 -16.19
C VAL A 266 8.74 29.15 -16.78
N THR A 267 8.76 30.47 -16.44
CA THR A 267 9.70 31.43 -17.02
C THR A 267 10.87 31.78 -16.11
N GLN A 268 10.82 31.41 -14.83
CA GLN A 268 11.86 31.69 -13.86
C GLN A 268 12.31 30.41 -13.15
N GLU A 269 13.60 30.28 -12.92
CA GLU A 269 14.12 29.13 -12.17
C GLU A 269 13.61 29.14 -10.74
N PRO A 270 13.25 27.95 -10.19
CA PRO A 270 12.82 27.83 -8.80
C PRO A 270 13.98 28.12 -7.86
N VAL A 271 13.71 28.84 -6.78
CA VAL A 271 14.67 29.05 -5.69
C VAL A 271 14.58 27.88 -4.73
N LEU A 272 15.63 27.05 -4.72
CA LEU A 272 15.67 25.80 -3.98
C LEU A 272 16.54 25.94 -2.72
N LYS A 273 16.03 25.44 -1.59
CA LYS A 273 16.76 25.33 -0.32
C LYS A 273 16.93 23.85 0.02
N GLU A 274 18.17 23.42 0.24
CA GLU A 274 18.46 22.05 0.70
C GLU A 274 17.81 21.82 2.08
N VAL A 275 17.06 20.72 2.20
CA VAL A 275 16.35 20.33 3.44
C VAL A 275 16.78 18.98 3.96
N ASP A 276 17.28 18.09 3.10
CA ASP A 276 17.78 16.79 3.52
C ASP A 276 18.75 16.20 2.47
N ARG A 277 19.58 15.26 2.90
CA ARG A 277 20.57 14.55 2.07
C ARG A 277 20.70 13.12 2.57
N HIS A 278 20.62 12.15 1.66
CA HIS A 278 20.71 10.73 2.01
C HIS A 278 21.29 9.90 0.87
N ASP A 279 22.12 8.92 1.21
CA ASP A 279 22.61 7.91 0.27
C ASP A 279 21.57 6.78 0.18
N ILE A 280 20.67 6.87 -0.81
CA ILE A 280 19.55 5.95 -0.97
C ILE A 280 20.05 4.63 -1.53
N VAL A 281 19.90 3.55 -0.76
CA VAL A 281 20.12 2.16 -1.18
C VAL A 281 18.85 1.34 -1.03
N MET A 282 18.87 0.08 -1.46
CA MET A 282 17.73 -0.83 -1.30
C MET A 282 17.36 -0.97 0.18
N ASN A 283 16.09 -0.71 0.51
CA ASN A 283 15.49 -0.73 1.86
C ASN A 283 15.98 0.37 2.82
N ASP A 284 16.77 1.33 2.35
CA ASP A 284 17.16 2.52 3.13
C ASP A 284 16.81 3.80 2.36
N PRO A 285 15.55 4.28 2.48
CA PRO A 285 15.06 5.44 1.74
C PRO A 285 15.43 6.76 2.41
N LEU A 286 15.51 7.84 1.62
CA LEU A 286 15.44 9.19 2.15
C LEU A 286 14.06 9.43 2.76
N ILE A 287 14.01 9.96 4.01
CA ILE A 287 12.75 10.21 4.74
C ILE A 287 12.71 11.63 5.25
N TYR A 288 11.81 12.44 4.72
CA TYR A 288 11.63 13.83 5.14
C TYR A 288 10.13 14.19 5.24
N GLU A 289 9.65 14.65 6.38
CA GLU A 289 8.24 15.05 6.65
C GLU A 289 7.18 14.06 6.12
N GLY A 290 7.46 12.76 6.27
CA GLY A 290 6.59 11.69 5.83
C GLY A 290 6.65 11.37 4.32
N LEU A 291 7.39 12.14 3.54
CA LEU A 291 7.80 11.79 2.19
C LEU A 291 8.95 10.79 2.29
N LYS A 292 8.90 9.75 1.47
CA LYS A 292 9.92 8.71 1.39
C LYS A 292 10.31 8.50 -0.05
N ALA A 293 11.60 8.53 -0.34
CA ALA A 293 12.15 8.20 -1.65
C ALA A 293 12.92 6.89 -1.57
N TYR A 294 12.38 5.86 -2.21
CA TYR A 294 12.98 4.52 -2.26
C TYR A 294 13.73 4.31 -3.55
N GLN A 295 14.87 3.65 -3.49
CA GLN A 295 15.55 3.13 -4.67
C GLN A 295 14.69 2.04 -5.31
N SER A 296 14.25 2.25 -6.55
CA SER A 296 13.38 1.33 -7.28
C SER A 296 14.08 0.61 -8.41
N GLY A 297 14.95 1.31 -9.13
CA GLY A 297 15.69 0.77 -10.26
C GLY A 297 16.66 1.80 -10.81
N PHE A 298 17.33 1.47 -11.91
CA PHE A 298 18.24 2.37 -12.61
C PHE A 298 18.38 1.99 -14.09
N ASP A 299 18.81 2.95 -14.89
CA ASP A 299 19.32 2.75 -16.24
C ASP A 299 20.73 3.34 -16.31
N ALA A 300 21.72 2.45 -16.41
CA ALA A 300 23.12 2.83 -16.52
C ALA A 300 23.59 2.92 -17.99
N THR A 301 22.70 2.75 -18.97
CA THR A 301 23.02 2.81 -20.39
C THR A 301 23.35 4.25 -20.77
N PRO A 302 24.59 4.55 -21.19
CA PRO A 302 24.97 5.87 -21.64
C PRO A 302 24.19 6.25 -22.90
N ARG A 303 23.53 7.41 -22.88
CA ARG A 303 22.85 7.97 -24.05
C ARG A 303 23.56 9.21 -24.53
N LEU A 304 23.50 9.47 -25.84
CA LEU A 304 24.12 10.64 -26.42
C LEU A 304 23.36 11.92 -25.97
N GLU A 305 24.07 12.84 -25.31
CA GLU A 305 23.51 14.09 -24.81
C GLU A 305 23.88 15.30 -25.68
N ALA A 306 25.12 15.38 -26.09
CA ALA A 306 25.61 16.39 -27.00
C ALA A 306 26.84 15.89 -27.77
N VAL A 307 27.08 16.47 -28.90
CA VAL A 307 28.28 16.26 -29.72
C VAL A 307 28.89 17.59 -30.15
N LYS A 308 30.20 17.61 -30.40
CA LYS A 308 30.93 18.75 -30.90
C LYS A 308 31.53 18.42 -32.28
N PRO A 309 30.71 18.41 -33.35
CA PRO A 309 31.18 18.15 -34.69
C PRO A 309 31.96 19.33 -35.28
N VAL A 310 32.76 19.02 -36.29
CA VAL A 310 33.46 19.97 -37.13
C VAL A 310 32.96 19.87 -38.57
N ILE A 311 33.09 20.94 -39.35
CA ILE A 311 32.89 20.95 -40.80
C ILE A 311 34.25 20.84 -41.46
N ILE A 312 34.41 19.86 -42.36
CA ILE A 312 35.60 19.68 -43.15
C ILE A 312 35.31 20.03 -44.62
N ASN A 313 36.08 20.96 -45.17
CA ASN A 313 36.13 21.16 -46.60
C ASN A 313 37.10 20.16 -47.19
N LYS A 314 36.58 19.17 -47.95
CA LYS A 314 37.40 18.07 -48.52
C LYS A 314 38.30 18.52 -49.64
N GLU A 315 38.03 19.66 -50.27
CA GLU A 315 38.86 20.21 -51.34
C GLU A 315 40.11 20.93 -50.79
N THR A 316 39.93 21.70 -49.70
CA THR A 316 41.02 22.46 -49.07
C THR A 316 41.70 21.68 -47.94
N GLY A 317 41.02 20.69 -47.35
CA GLY A 317 41.46 19.97 -46.16
C GLY A 317 41.30 20.76 -44.87
N GLU A 318 40.69 21.94 -44.89
CA GLU A 318 40.48 22.79 -43.71
C GLU A 318 39.32 22.30 -42.86
N GLU A 319 39.54 22.33 -41.53
CA GLU A 319 38.52 22.01 -40.51
C GLU A 319 38.03 23.31 -39.84
N TYR A 320 36.71 23.45 -39.71
CA TYR A 320 36.03 24.56 -39.07
C TYR A 320 35.19 24.08 -37.89
N GLY A 321 35.27 24.75 -36.73
CA GLY A 321 34.56 24.40 -35.53
C GLY A 321 35.51 24.09 -34.38
N PRO A 322 35.14 23.25 -33.37
CA PRO A 322 33.86 22.54 -33.27
C PRO A 322 32.67 23.44 -32.90
N PHE A 323 31.44 22.99 -33.21
CA PHE A 323 30.21 23.59 -32.69
C PHE A 323 29.45 22.60 -31.80
N GLU A 324 28.78 23.09 -30.77
CA GLU A 324 28.07 22.24 -29.80
C GLU A 324 26.63 21.98 -30.24
N LEU A 325 26.32 20.72 -30.51
CA LEU A 325 25.00 20.24 -30.93
C LEU A 325 24.39 19.41 -29.78
N GLU A 326 23.41 19.98 -29.05
CA GLU A 326 22.60 19.26 -28.09
C GLU A 326 21.60 18.37 -28.82
N ILE A 327 21.45 17.11 -28.37
CA ILE A 327 20.64 16.13 -29.08
C ILE A 327 19.14 16.40 -28.97
N ARG A 328 18.63 16.76 -27.77
CA ARG A 328 17.20 16.98 -27.57
C ARG A 328 16.72 18.39 -27.92
N ASN A 329 17.54 19.41 -27.64
CA ASN A 329 17.18 20.82 -27.81
C ASN A 329 18.28 21.57 -28.56
N PRO A 330 18.55 21.22 -29.82
CA PRO A 330 19.60 21.89 -30.60
C PRO A 330 19.26 23.36 -30.88
N LYS A 331 20.28 24.19 -30.94
CA LYS A 331 20.14 25.55 -31.45
C LYS A 331 19.66 25.48 -32.91
N THR A 332 18.90 26.47 -33.31
CA THR A 332 18.38 26.55 -34.71
C THR A 332 19.40 27.00 -35.72
N SER A 333 20.52 27.59 -35.28
CA SER A 333 21.58 28.08 -36.15
C SER A 333 22.94 28.00 -35.48
N PHE A 334 23.97 27.66 -36.27
CA PHE A 334 25.37 27.60 -35.85
C PHE A 334 26.23 28.36 -36.86
N GLU A 335 27.11 29.23 -36.38
CA GLU A 335 28.13 29.89 -37.17
C GLU A 335 29.47 29.17 -36.96
N VAL A 336 30.04 28.61 -37.99
CA VAL A 336 31.21 27.73 -37.93
C VAL A 336 32.24 28.19 -38.97
N GLY A 337 33.14 29.07 -38.59
CA GLY A 337 34.08 29.70 -39.52
C GLY A 337 33.34 30.53 -40.55
N PRO A 338 33.58 30.34 -41.88
CA PRO A 338 32.88 31.04 -42.93
C PRO A 338 31.52 30.42 -43.26
N TYR A 339 31.13 29.33 -42.62
CA TYR A 339 29.91 28.58 -42.87
C TYR A 339 28.84 28.84 -41.82
N LYS A 340 27.59 28.76 -42.26
CA LYS A 340 26.42 28.81 -41.40
C LYS A 340 25.58 27.55 -41.59
N LEU A 341 25.21 26.90 -40.50
CA LEU A 341 24.29 25.77 -40.46
C LEU A 341 22.96 26.27 -39.89
N GLU A 342 21.88 26.12 -40.63
CA GLU A 342 20.51 26.37 -40.18
C GLU A 342 19.77 25.04 -40.03
N LEU A 343 19.26 24.75 -38.83
CA LEU A 343 18.49 23.53 -38.57
C LEU A 343 17.12 23.63 -39.24
N HIS A 344 16.90 22.76 -40.24
CA HIS A 344 15.62 22.68 -40.94
C HIS A 344 14.68 21.67 -40.30
N SER A 345 15.18 20.48 -39.94
CA SER A 345 14.40 19.40 -39.30
C SER A 345 15.27 18.56 -38.39
N GLN A 346 14.66 18.01 -37.33
CA GLN A 346 15.30 17.05 -36.44
C GLN A 346 14.46 15.78 -36.34
N PHE A 347 15.13 14.64 -36.28
CA PHE A 347 14.55 13.32 -36.16
C PHE A 347 15.20 12.62 -34.95
N MET A 348 14.41 12.17 -33.98
CA MET A 348 14.96 11.50 -32.76
C MET A 348 15.28 10.03 -33.02
N GLU A 349 14.46 9.37 -33.83
CA GLU A 349 14.70 8.01 -34.33
C GLU A 349 14.44 8.00 -35.81
N PHE A 350 15.49 8.29 -36.57
CA PHE A 350 15.41 8.48 -38.02
C PHE A 350 14.97 7.21 -38.75
N ALA A 351 14.02 7.37 -39.62
CA ALA A 351 13.59 6.33 -40.56
C ALA A 351 13.16 6.97 -41.89
N ILE A 352 13.02 6.15 -42.90
CA ILE A 352 12.42 6.53 -44.20
C ILE A 352 11.00 5.96 -44.20
N GLY A 353 10.00 6.83 -44.28
CA GLY A 353 8.60 6.45 -44.33
C GLY A 353 8.22 5.71 -45.60
N GLU A 354 7.01 5.16 -45.67
CA GLU A 354 6.49 4.43 -46.83
C GLU A 354 6.43 5.28 -48.11
N ASN A 355 6.33 6.58 -47.97
CA ASN A 355 6.35 7.57 -49.08
C ASN A 355 7.78 7.96 -49.50
N GLY A 356 8.82 7.38 -48.90
CA GLY A 356 10.23 7.69 -49.16
C GLY A 356 10.74 8.97 -48.51
N GLU A 357 9.94 9.61 -47.65
CA GLU A 357 10.35 10.83 -46.92
C GLU A 357 10.94 10.53 -45.55
N PRO A 358 11.90 11.37 -45.06
CA PRO A 358 12.44 11.27 -43.70
C PRO A 358 11.34 11.43 -42.67
N THR A 359 11.33 10.54 -41.67
CA THR A 359 10.38 10.54 -40.55
C THR A 359 11.08 10.16 -39.23
N THR A 360 10.38 10.27 -38.11
CA THR A 360 10.86 9.78 -36.83
C THR A 360 9.89 8.72 -36.26
N LEU A 361 10.43 7.58 -35.79
CA LEU A 361 9.65 6.48 -35.25
C LEU A 361 9.27 6.71 -33.80
N SER A 362 10.10 7.42 -33.01
CA SER A 362 9.85 7.74 -31.62
C SER A 362 10.36 9.14 -31.25
N ARG A 363 10.03 9.56 -30.00
CA ARG A 363 10.55 10.81 -29.41
C ARG A 363 11.86 10.62 -28.66
N GLU A 364 12.31 9.36 -28.52
CA GLU A 364 13.57 9.04 -27.86
C GLU A 364 14.74 9.12 -28.85
N PRO A 365 15.92 9.64 -28.43
CA PRO A 365 17.07 9.82 -29.31
C PRO A 365 17.83 8.51 -29.55
N ASN A 366 17.11 7.48 -30.04
CA ASN A 366 17.69 6.18 -30.37
C ASN A 366 18.56 6.24 -31.62
N ALA A 367 18.15 7.06 -32.55
CA ALA A 367 18.81 7.23 -33.87
C ALA A 367 18.71 8.68 -34.35
N PRO A 368 19.32 9.66 -33.61
CA PRO A 368 19.13 11.07 -33.94
C PRO A 368 19.74 11.45 -35.27
N ALA A 369 19.00 12.23 -36.05
CA ALA A 369 19.45 12.84 -37.31
C ALA A 369 18.98 14.29 -37.40
N TYR A 370 19.79 15.12 -38.07
CA TYR A 370 19.54 16.55 -38.21
C TYR A 370 19.69 16.95 -39.67
N LEU A 371 18.68 17.56 -40.25
CA LEU A 371 18.74 18.14 -41.54
C LEU A 371 19.14 19.61 -41.42
N PHE A 372 20.35 19.94 -41.79
CA PHE A 372 20.85 21.31 -41.86
C PHE A 372 20.78 21.87 -43.25
N ILE A 373 20.61 23.17 -43.38
CA ILE A 373 20.93 23.94 -44.58
C ILE A 373 22.30 24.57 -44.36
N LEU A 374 23.29 24.08 -45.07
CA LEU A 374 24.67 24.58 -45.03
C LEU A 374 24.84 25.68 -46.05
N SER A 375 25.26 26.86 -45.59
CA SER A 375 25.53 28.03 -46.47
C SER A 375 26.92 28.58 -46.18
N GLY A 376 27.54 29.21 -47.22
CA GLY A 376 28.89 29.77 -47.13
C GLY A 376 29.61 29.76 -48.45
N PRO A 377 30.93 29.99 -48.44
CA PRO A 377 31.75 29.96 -49.67
C PRO A 377 31.62 28.61 -50.38
N GLU A 378 31.65 28.63 -51.71
CA GLU A 378 31.58 27.44 -52.58
C GLU A 378 30.25 26.68 -52.56
N LEU A 379 29.24 27.18 -51.82
CA LEU A 379 27.90 26.64 -51.78
C LEU A 379 26.92 27.48 -52.64
N LYS A 380 25.78 26.87 -52.98
CA LYS A 380 24.74 27.57 -53.74
C LYS A 380 24.16 28.75 -52.95
N ALA A 381 23.75 29.79 -53.66
CA ALA A 381 23.01 30.88 -53.06
C ALA A 381 21.69 30.34 -52.47
N GLY A 382 21.53 30.46 -51.15
CA GLY A 382 20.42 29.89 -50.41
C GLY A 382 20.74 28.60 -49.64
N GLY A 383 21.99 28.11 -49.73
CA GLY A 383 22.47 26.94 -49.02
C GLY A 383 22.14 25.60 -49.70
N GLU A 384 22.75 24.56 -49.16
CA GLU A 384 22.54 23.16 -49.61
C GLU A 384 22.18 22.28 -48.41
N PRO A 385 21.21 21.34 -48.57
CA PRO A 385 20.79 20.48 -47.47
C PRO A 385 21.89 19.45 -47.13
N TYR A 386 22.11 19.21 -45.84
CA TYR A 386 23.03 18.23 -45.33
C TYR A 386 22.38 17.47 -44.16
N LEU A 387 22.21 16.14 -44.30
CA LEU A 387 21.67 15.27 -43.28
C LEU A 387 22.82 14.72 -42.44
N TYR A 388 22.86 15.11 -41.17
CA TYR A 388 23.90 14.74 -40.21
C TYR A 388 23.42 13.71 -39.20
N PHE A 389 24.19 12.65 -39.00
CA PHE A 389 23.98 11.61 -38.00
C PHE A 389 25.03 11.68 -36.89
N PRO A 390 24.70 12.17 -35.70
CA PRO A 390 25.64 12.20 -34.55
C PRO A 390 26.12 10.82 -34.12
N ASN A 391 25.21 9.84 -34.18
CA ASN A 391 25.50 8.42 -34.03
C ASN A 391 25.61 7.80 -35.41
N GLN A 392 26.71 7.15 -35.70
CA GLN A 392 26.84 6.36 -36.93
C GLN A 392 26.06 5.04 -36.77
N ILE A 393 24.74 5.14 -36.82
CA ILE A 393 23.83 4.00 -36.73
C ILE A 393 23.80 3.32 -38.07
N ASP A 394 23.88 2.02 -38.05
CA ASP A 394 23.78 1.12 -39.20
C ASP A 394 24.26 1.72 -40.52
N LYS A 395 25.59 1.75 -40.69
CA LYS A 395 26.25 2.28 -41.92
C LYS A 395 25.78 1.60 -43.22
N LEU A 396 25.16 0.43 -43.10
CA LEU A 396 24.63 -0.31 -44.26
C LEU A 396 23.28 0.26 -44.70
N GLN A 397 22.45 0.71 -43.74
CA GLN A 397 21.12 1.23 -44.03
C GLN A 397 21.12 2.74 -44.25
N PHE A 398 21.92 3.50 -43.51
CA PHE A 398 21.97 4.97 -43.55
C PHE A 398 23.41 5.47 -43.72
N ASN A 399 23.92 5.39 -44.96
CA ASN A 399 25.23 5.95 -45.29
C ASN A 399 25.10 7.47 -45.48
N GLN A 400 25.66 8.24 -44.52
CA GLN A 400 25.60 9.70 -44.53
C GLN A 400 26.11 10.31 -45.81
N ASP A 401 27.24 9.83 -46.34
CA ASP A 401 27.82 10.38 -47.60
C ASP A 401 26.93 10.09 -48.81
N ALA A 402 26.34 8.90 -48.88
CA ALA A 402 25.44 8.52 -49.95
C ALA A 402 24.16 9.36 -49.96
N LEU A 403 23.58 9.62 -48.76
CA LEU A 403 22.38 10.43 -48.60
C LEU A 403 22.61 11.93 -48.90
N ASN A 404 23.84 12.39 -48.75
CA ASN A 404 24.20 13.79 -48.89
C ASN A 404 24.85 14.13 -50.26
N ARG A 405 24.85 13.23 -51.25
CA ARG A 405 25.41 13.55 -52.57
C ARG A 405 24.57 14.61 -53.28
N PRO A 406 25.23 15.59 -53.97
CA PRO A 406 26.67 15.73 -54.24
C PRO A 406 27.43 16.55 -53.19
N ILE A 407 26.80 17.13 -52.17
CA ILE A 407 27.47 18.00 -51.19
C ILE A 407 28.53 17.24 -50.37
N ALA A 408 28.33 15.95 -50.11
CA ALA A 408 29.25 15.10 -49.36
C ALA A 408 30.62 14.88 -50.09
N ASP A 409 30.69 15.12 -51.38
CA ASP A 409 31.93 15.06 -52.14
C ASP A 409 32.86 16.25 -51.80
N ARG A 410 32.28 17.37 -51.34
CA ARG A 410 32.98 18.61 -50.98
C ARG A 410 33.08 18.87 -49.47
N PHE A 411 32.06 18.51 -48.76
CA PHE A 411 31.96 18.77 -47.30
C PHE A 411 31.66 17.53 -46.52
N GLU A 412 32.19 17.47 -45.29
CA GLU A 412 31.91 16.43 -44.28
C GLU A 412 31.64 17.07 -42.95
N ILE A 413 30.57 16.64 -42.26
CA ILE A 413 30.33 16.98 -40.87
C ILE A 413 30.58 15.70 -40.04
N LYS A 414 31.56 15.76 -39.15
CA LYS A 414 31.89 14.62 -38.27
C LYS A 414 32.39 15.05 -36.91
N VAL A 415 32.37 14.13 -35.94
CA VAL A 415 32.99 14.28 -34.61
C VAL A 415 34.39 13.69 -34.65
N ASN A 416 35.37 14.47 -34.21
CA ASN A 416 36.77 14.06 -34.08
C ASN A 416 37.04 13.52 -32.66
N GLY A 417 36.83 12.23 -32.44
CA GLY A 417 37.16 11.56 -31.18
C GLY A 417 36.06 11.64 -30.11
N MET A 418 36.21 10.76 -29.12
CA MET A 418 35.24 10.60 -28.03
C MET A 418 35.21 11.77 -27.03
N GLU A 419 36.29 12.56 -26.97
CA GLU A 419 36.35 13.79 -26.15
C GLU A 419 35.35 14.87 -26.60
N ASN A 420 34.85 14.76 -27.83
CA ASN A 420 33.83 15.63 -28.39
C ASN A 420 32.42 15.05 -28.30
N VAL A 421 32.25 13.97 -27.54
CA VAL A 421 30.98 13.30 -27.30
C VAL A 421 30.61 13.41 -25.83
N LYS A 422 29.48 14.01 -25.51
CA LYS A 422 28.95 14.05 -24.17
C LYS A 422 27.88 12.97 -24.02
N LEU A 423 28.12 12.03 -23.14
CA LEU A 423 27.16 10.98 -22.79
C LEU A 423 26.44 11.31 -21.49
N SER A 424 25.21 10.90 -21.40
CA SER A 424 24.42 11.02 -20.20
C SER A 424 25.00 10.17 -19.08
N GLY A 425 24.93 10.69 -17.87
CA GLY A 425 25.12 9.87 -16.68
C GLY A 425 23.98 8.85 -16.50
N PRO A 426 24.14 7.89 -15.58
CA PRO A 426 23.11 6.94 -15.26
C PRO A 426 21.86 7.64 -14.70
N THR A 427 20.70 7.07 -14.99
CA THR A 427 19.40 7.53 -14.45
C THR A 427 18.97 6.61 -13.34
N THR A 428 18.64 7.16 -12.18
CA THR A 428 18.00 6.44 -11.09
C THR A 428 16.48 6.58 -11.18
N TYR A 429 15.76 5.51 -10.87
CA TYR A 429 14.31 5.52 -10.70
C TYR A 429 14.00 5.46 -9.21
N LEU A 430 13.45 6.53 -8.68
CA LEU A 430 13.06 6.64 -7.28
C LEU A 430 11.54 6.50 -7.16
N ASN A 431 11.09 5.63 -6.26
CA ASN A 431 9.68 5.55 -5.91
C ASN A 431 9.40 6.48 -4.74
N ILE A 432 8.66 7.55 -5.01
CA ILE A 432 8.31 8.59 -4.04
C ILE A 432 6.97 8.25 -3.41
N ARG A 433 6.95 8.13 -2.08
CA ARG A 433 5.75 7.80 -1.31
C ARG A 433 5.49 8.77 -0.18
N LYS A 434 4.24 9.17 -0.04
CA LYS A 434 3.73 9.89 1.14
C LYS A 434 2.35 9.36 1.47
N ASP A 435 2.16 8.82 2.68
CA ASP A 435 0.90 8.19 3.11
C ASP A 435 0.46 8.75 4.47
N LYS A 436 -0.46 9.70 4.44
CA LYS A 436 -1.06 10.33 5.63
C LYS A 436 -2.03 9.39 6.35
N ALA A 437 -2.55 8.36 5.69
CA ALA A 437 -3.48 7.42 6.29
C ALA A 437 -2.77 6.34 7.12
N LEU A 438 -1.50 6.07 6.86
CA LEU A 438 -0.74 4.98 7.47
C LEU A 438 -0.76 4.98 9.02
N PRO A 439 -0.56 6.11 9.74
CA PRO A 439 -0.65 6.12 11.20
C PRO A 439 -2.02 5.68 11.72
N TYR A 440 -3.10 6.10 11.07
CA TYR A 440 -4.48 5.74 11.46
C TYR A 440 -4.77 4.26 11.17
N ILE A 441 -4.20 3.69 10.11
CA ILE A 441 -4.25 2.25 9.82
C ILE A 441 -3.63 1.47 10.98
N TRP A 442 -2.45 1.85 11.44
CA TRP A 442 -1.78 1.20 12.58
C TRP A 442 -2.55 1.36 13.89
N ILE A 443 -3.12 2.54 14.16
CA ILE A 443 -3.96 2.78 15.34
C ILE A 443 -5.19 1.87 15.27
N GLY A 444 -5.89 1.82 14.14
CA GLY A 444 -7.05 0.96 13.94
C GLY A 444 -6.74 -0.53 14.13
N ALA A 445 -5.65 -1.00 13.54
CA ALA A 445 -5.16 -2.37 13.67
C ALA A 445 -4.82 -2.71 15.15
N THR A 446 -4.15 -1.80 15.86
CA THR A 446 -3.78 -1.97 17.27
C THR A 446 -5.02 -2.07 18.17
N ILE A 447 -5.99 -1.16 18.00
CA ILE A 447 -7.25 -1.19 18.75
C ILE A 447 -8.00 -2.51 18.46
N SER A 448 -8.05 -2.93 17.19
CA SER A 448 -8.67 -4.20 16.80
C SER A 448 -8.01 -5.38 17.48
N MET A 449 -6.68 -5.44 17.50
CA MET A 449 -5.93 -6.50 18.16
C MET A 449 -6.19 -6.55 19.68
N ILE A 450 -6.22 -5.40 20.34
CA ILE A 450 -6.57 -5.30 21.76
C ILE A 450 -7.97 -5.88 22.00
N GLY A 451 -8.96 -5.54 21.15
CA GLY A 451 -10.31 -6.07 21.23
C GLY A 451 -10.37 -7.59 21.07
N LEU A 452 -9.59 -8.16 20.14
CA LEU A 452 -9.46 -9.60 19.95
C LEU A 452 -8.85 -10.27 21.18
N ILE A 453 -7.74 -9.77 21.68
CA ILE A 453 -7.07 -10.29 22.88
C ILE A 453 -8.04 -10.29 24.08
N MET A 454 -8.77 -9.18 24.28
CA MET A 454 -9.79 -9.09 25.33
C MET A 454 -10.88 -10.16 25.18
N GLY A 455 -11.36 -10.40 23.96
CA GLY A 455 -12.44 -11.37 23.70
C GLY A 455 -11.98 -12.83 23.78
N PHE A 456 -10.72 -13.13 23.45
CA PHE A 456 -10.19 -14.49 23.41
C PHE A 456 -9.61 -14.96 24.74
N TYR A 457 -8.85 -14.12 25.45
CA TYR A 457 -8.12 -14.54 26.65
C TYR A 457 -8.90 -14.32 27.92
N TRP A 458 -9.74 -13.29 28.04
CA TRP A 458 -10.52 -13.03 29.22
C TRP A 458 -11.97 -13.49 29.06
N HIS A 459 -12.36 -14.59 29.70
CA HIS A 459 -13.72 -15.11 29.65
C HIS A 459 -14.56 -14.51 30.75
N HIS A 460 -15.71 -13.93 30.43
CA HIS A 460 -16.68 -13.46 31.39
C HIS A 460 -17.26 -14.64 32.13
N ARG A 461 -17.07 -14.70 33.46
CA ARG A 461 -17.60 -15.74 34.37
C ARG A 461 -18.60 -15.11 35.31
N ARG A 462 -19.73 -15.81 35.53
CA ARG A 462 -20.77 -15.41 36.47
C ARG A 462 -21.18 -16.61 37.30
N ILE A 463 -21.33 -16.41 38.61
CA ILE A 463 -21.80 -17.41 39.57
C ILE A 463 -22.97 -16.76 40.30
N TRP A 464 -24.13 -17.39 40.24
CA TRP A 464 -25.27 -17.06 41.05
C TRP A 464 -25.42 -18.11 42.09
N LEU A 465 -25.63 -17.70 43.34
CA LEU A 465 -25.89 -18.56 44.46
C LEU A 465 -27.10 -17.99 45.22
N ARG A 466 -27.89 -18.87 45.76
CA ARG A 466 -29.07 -18.56 46.56
C ARG A 466 -29.30 -19.68 47.54
N VAL A 467 -29.62 -19.32 48.81
CA VAL A 467 -30.06 -20.24 49.85
C VAL A 467 -31.51 -19.89 50.17
N ASP A 468 -32.38 -20.91 50.18
CA ASP A 468 -33.77 -20.79 50.54
C ASP A 468 -34.16 -21.99 51.43
N ARG A 469 -34.57 -21.76 52.68
CA ARG A 469 -35.00 -22.78 53.64
C ARG A 469 -34.00 -23.93 53.79
N GLY A 470 -32.73 -23.63 53.94
CA GLY A 470 -31.66 -24.61 54.09
C GLY A 470 -31.18 -25.27 52.80
N GLU A 471 -31.78 -24.97 51.64
CA GLU A 471 -31.35 -25.50 50.36
C GLU A 471 -30.46 -24.49 49.63
N LEU A 472 -29.18 -24.82 49.45
CA LEU A 472 -28.22 -24.04 48.68
C LEU A 472 -28.34 -24.44 47.21
N SER A 473 -28.58 -23.47 46.37
CA SER A 473 -28.61 -23.61 44.90
C SER A 473 -27.59 -22.69 44.24
N LEU A 474 -26.66 -23.25 43.48
CA LEU A 474 -25.61 -22.51 42.77
C LEU A 474 -25.71 -22.82 41.29
N GLY A 475 -25.63 -21.78 40.45
CA GLY A 475 -25.55 -21.91 39.01
C GLY A 475 -24.46 -20.98 38.45
N ALA A 476 -23.62 -21.52 37.56
CA ALA A 476 -22.54 -20.74 37.00
C ALA A 476 -22.52 -20.80 35.46
N HIS A 477 -22.10 -19.68 34.85
CA HIS A 477 -22.06 -19.48 33.41
C HIS A 477 -20.76 -18.85 32.97
N THR A 478 -20.22 -19.39 31.88
CA THR A 478 -19.10 -18.79 31.11
C THR A 478 -19.31 -19.01 29.60
N ASN A 479 -18.72 -18.18 28.78
CA ASN A 479 -18.79 -18.37 27.33
C ASN A 479 -17.81 -19.44 26.82
N LYS A 480 -16.68 -19.61 27.52
CA LYS A 480 -15.60 -20.56 27.18
C LYS A 480 -14.95 -21.03 28.46
N ASN A 481 -14.15 -22.09 28.40
CA ASN A 481 -13.40 -22.66 29.52
C ASN A 481 -14.31 -23.03 30.73
N PHE A 482 -15.24 -23.97 30.49
CA PHE A 482 -16.10 -24.52 31.52
C PHE A 482 -15.32 -25.30 32.59
N TYR A 483 -14.20 -25.92 32.19
CA TYR A 483 -13.33 -26.63 33.14
C TYR A 483 -12.82 -25.67 34.25
N GLY A 484 -12.23 -24.54 33.83
CA GLY A 484 -11.77 -23.53 34.80
C GLY A 484 -12.90 -22.92 35.65
N MET A 485 -14.14 -22.88 35.10
CA MET A 485 -15.32 -22.44 35.84
C MET A 485 -15.70 -23.45 36.94
N ARG A 486 -15.79 -24.74 36.60
CA ARG A 486 -16.05 -25.83 37.54
C ARG A 486 -15.00 -25.89 38.64
N SER A 487 -13.73 -25.76 38.29
CA SER A 487 -12.62 -25.72 39.27
C SER A 487 -12.73 -24.53 40.24
N ASP A 488 -13.10 -23.33 39.77
CA ASP A 488 -13.28 -22.17 40.65
C ASP A 488 -14.47 -22.38 41.60
N VAL A 489 -15.59 -22.97 41.13
CA VAL A 489 -16.77 -23.25 41.94
C VAL A 489 -16.46 -24.34 42.99
N ALA A 490 -15.88 -25.46 42.59
CA ALA A 490 -15.51 -26.54 43.49
C ALA A 490 -14.52 -26.08 44.55
N TRP A 491 -13.52 -25.27 44.18
CA TRP A 491 -12.58 -24.69 45.12
C TRP A 491 -13.27 -23.79 46.15
N ALA A 492 -14.22 -22.94 45.73
CA ALA A 492 -14.94 -22.06 46.66
C ALA A 492 -15.82 -22.83 47.60
N LEU A 493 -16.53 -23.87 47.13
CA LEU A 493 -17.35 -24.78 47.94
C LEU A 493 -16.50 -25.56 48.93
N GLY A 494 -15.37 -26.14 48.47
CA GLY A 494 -14.46 -26.88 49.38
C GLY A 494 -13.87 -26.03 50.51
N LYS A 495 -13.57 -24.74 50.23
CA LYS A 495 -13.13 -23.81 51.30
C LYS A 495 -14.25 -23.43 52.29
N ALA A 496 -15.50 -23.58 51.89
CA ALA A 496 -16.66 -23.41 52.76
C ALA A 496 -17.09 -24.72 53.47
N GLY A 497 -16.27 -25.78 53.37
CA GLY A 497 -16.55 -27.08 54.01
C GLY A 497 -17.43 -28.03 53.18
N ILE A 498 -17.69 -27.71 51.91
CA ILE A 498 -18.51 -28.53 51.03
C ILE A 498 -17.61 -29.14 49.95
N GLU A 499 -17.17 -30.38 50.13
CA GLU A 499 -16.31 -31.06 49.16
C GLU A 499 -17.11 -31.52 47.96
N VAL A 500 -16.68 -31.11 46.74
CA VAL A 500 -17.35 -31.42 45.49
C VAL A 500 -16.31 -31.69 44.40
N ASP A 501 -16.48 -32.81 43.69
CA ASP A 501 -15.67 -33.05 42.47
C ASP A 501 -16.06 -32.04 41.37
N PRO A 502 -15.10 -31.30 40.79
CA PRO A 502 -15.38 -30.40 39.67
C PRO A 502 -16.14 -31.04 38.51
N LYS A 503 -16.00 -32.34 38.28
CA LYS A 503 -16.70 -33.06 37.21
C LYS A 503 -18.19 -33.23 37.49
N SER A 504 -18.58 -33.42 38.77
CA SER A 504 -19.98 -33.59 39.16
C SER A 504 -20.80 -32.30 39.02
N LEU A 505 -20.17 -31.15 38.87
CA LEU A 505 -20.81 -29.85 38.66
C LEU A 505 -21.34 -29.66 37.22
N ASP A 506 -21.13 -30.60 36.32
CA ASP A 506 -21.68 -30.53 34.99
C ASP A 506 -23.15 -30.96 35.01
N ASN A 507 -24.03 -30.05 34.60
CA ASN A 507 -25.44 -30.39 34.40
C ASN A 507 -25.50 -31.27 33.16
N GLY A 508 -25.19 -32.57 33.34
CA GLY A 508 -25.13 -33.58 32.27
C GLY A 508 -26.43 -33.60 31.51
N GLY A 509 -26.48 -32.74 30.49
CA GLY A 509 -27.48 -32.73 29.45
C GLY A 509 -28.82 -33.40 29.72
N ASN A 510 -29.69 -32.82 30.50
CA ASN A 510 -31.11 -32.95 30.21
C ASN A 510 -31.36 -32.18 28.90
N LYS A 511 -31.03 -32.85 27.79
CA LYS A 511 -31.56 -32.56 26.48
C LYS A 511 -33.03 -32.90 26.49
N THR A 512 -33.89 -31.94 26.72
CA THR A 512 -35.25 -31.88 26.24
C THR A 512 -35.45 -30.55 25.52
#